data_35eb934e7e41222cbfc2d311e5011089
#
_entry.id   35eb934e7e41222cbfc2d311e5011089
#
_cell.length_a   1.000
_cell.length_b   1.000
_cell.length_c   1.000
_cell.angle_alpha   90.00
_cell.angle_beta   90.00
_cell.angle_gamma   90.00
#
_symmetry.space_group_name_H-M   'P 1'
#
loop_
_entity.id
_entity.type
_entity.pdbx_description
1 polymer ?
#
loop_
_entity_poly.entity_id
_entity_poly.type
_entity_poly.pdbx_seq_one_letter_code
_entity_poly.pdbx_strand_id
1 'polypeptide(L)'
;MPGSTRVGSGRGAALAAARDSLAAHGVGSALLDFGGQVLALGPDTAGGAWSVPVAHPARRLEPVARLALRDRSASTSSQSERFVEVGGRRYGHIFDPRTGRPVPAWGSVTVVARDPLLADILSTALLVLGPEAALAWARERREIGVLVLEDHGGRVRSRWSPGLEAFLVQDSTLVRGG
;
A
#
# COMPACT_ATOMS: atom_id res chain seq x y z
N MET A 1 1.28 -29.10 15.84
CA MET A 1 0.24 -28.14 15.45
C MET A 1 0.86 -27.17 14.45
N PRO A 2 0.49 -27.17 13.15
CA PRO A 2 0.98 -26.15 12.23
C PRO A 2 0.33 -24.82 12.59
N GLY A 3 1.14 -23.85 12.99
CA GLY A 3 0.71 -22.50 13.30
C GLY A 3 0.11 -21.86 12.04
N SER A 4 -1.16 -21.47 12.09
CA SER A 4 -1.81 -20.72 11.03
C SER A 4 -1.14 -19.37 10.88
N THR A 5 -0.34 -19.19 9.85
CA THR A 5 0.16 -17.89 9.44
C THR A 5 -1.05 -17.07 8.99
N ARG A 6 -1.57 -16.21 9.84
CA ARG A 6 -2.57 -15.22 9.42
C ARG A 6 -1.87 -14.23 8.50
N VAL A 7 -2.04 -14.39 7.21
CA VAL A 7 -1.76 -13.35 6.24
C VAL A 7 -2.66 -12.16 6.60
N GLY A 8 -2.09 -10.96 6.68
CA GLY A 8 -2.76 -9.76 7.18
C GLY A 8 -3.85 -9.21 6.25
N SER A 9 -4.79 -10.04 5.77
CA SER A 9 -5.92 -9.66 4.92
C SER A 9 -7.13 -9.09 5.69
N GLY A 10 -6.99 -8.88 7.00
CA GLY A 10 -8.11 -8.45 7.84
C GLY A 10 -8.59 -7.02 7.55
N ARG A 11 -7.68 -6.12 7.17
CA ARG A 11 -8.02 -4.73 6.85
C ARG A 11 -8.81 -4.63 5.55
N GLY A 12 -8.34 -5.29 4.51
CA GLY A 12 -9.00 -5.30 3.21
C GLY A 12 -10.41 -5.90 3.28
N ALA A 13 -10.60 -7.00 4.02
CA ALA A 13 -11.90 -7.61 4.24
C ALA A 13 -12.86 -6.70 5.01
N ALA A 14 -12.36 -6.02 6.07
CA ALA A 14 -13.15 -5.08 6.84
C ALA A 14 -13.60 -3.87 6.01
N LEU A 15 -12.70 -3.31 5.17
CA LEU A 15 -13.04 -2.19 4.28
C LEU A 15 -14.00 -2.62 3.17
N ALA A 16 -13.91 -3.86 2.67
CA ALA A 16 -14.87 -4.39 1.70
C ALA A 16 -16.28 -4.47 2.33
N ALA A 17 -16.39 -5.05 3.53
CA ALA A 17 -17.65 -5.13 4.25
C ALA A 17 -18.22 -3.74 4.59
N ALA A 18 -17.37 -2.80 5.00
CA ALA A 18 -17.78 -1.42 5.26
C ALA A 18 -18.30 -0.73 3.99
N ARG A 19 -17.63 -0.89 2.84
CA ARG A 19 -18.10 -0.39 1.55
C ARG A 19 -19.50 -0.89 1.22
N ASP A 20 -19.68 -2.20 1.33
CA ASP A 20 -20.94 -2.85 0.97
C ASP A 20 -22.08 -2.40 1.90
N SER A 21 -21.78 -2.22 3.20
CA SER A 21 -22.73 -1.67 4.17
C SER A 21 -23.09 -0.21 3.86
N LEU A 22 -22.12 0.64 3.57
CA LEU A 22 -22.35 2.04 3.22
C LEU A 22 -23.20 2.17 1.94
N ALA A 23 -22.89 1.37 0.92
CA ALA A 23 -23.65 1.33 -0.33
C ALA A 23 -25.11 0.90 -0.10
N ALA A 24 -25.35 -0.12 0.75
CA ALA A 24 -26.69 -0.58 1.11
C ALA A 24 -27.51 0.49 1.85
N HIS A 25 -26.87 1.43 2.52
CA HIS A 25 -27.51 2.57 3.19
C HIS A 25 -27.53 3.87 2.35
N GLY A 26 -27.24 3.78 1.05
CA GLY A 26 -27.31 4.92 0.14
C GLY A 26 -26.15 5.93 0.27
N VAL A 27 -25.07 5.57 0.97
CA VAL A 27 -23.89 6.42 1.08
C VAL A 27 -23.05 6.29 -0.20
N GLY A 28 -23.07 7.32 -1.03
CA GLY A 28 -22.37 7.37 -2.32
C GLY A 28 -20.96 7.98 -2.26
N SER A 29 -20.55 8.55 -1.11
CA SER A 29 -19.26 9.22 -0.96
C SER A 29 -18.72 9.02 0.45
N ALA A 30 -17.53 8.44 0.59
CA ALA A 30 -16.84 8.27 1.85
C ALA A 30 -15.34 8.02 1.65
N LEU A 31 -14.52 8.49 2.59
CA LEU A 31 -13.13 8.08 2.72
C LEU A 31 -12.96 7.32 4.03
N LEU A 32 -12.56 6.04 3.91
CA LEU A 32 -12.30 5.18 5.07
C LEU A 32 -10.80 4.94 5.18
N ASP A 33 -10.25 5.15 6.38
CA ASP A 33 -8.86 4.80 6.72
C ASP A 33 -8.87 3.75 7.82
N PHE A 34 -8.23 2.63 7.57
CA PHE A 34 -8.08 1.55 8.51
C PHE A 34 -6.61 1.13 8.64
N GLY A 35 -5.86 1.92 9.40
CA GLY A 35 -4.50 1.60 9.80
C GLY A 35 -3.51 1.43 8.64
N GLY A 36 -3.46 2.39 7.72
CA GLY A 36 -2.53 2.39 6.58
C GLY A 36 -3.10 1.78 5.31
N GLN A 37 -4.38 1.38 5.33
CA GLN A 37 -5.15 1.08 4.13
C GLN A 37 -6.33 2.04 4.04
N VAL A 38 -6.49 2.68 2.87
CA VAL A 38 -7.55 3.64 2.60
C VAL A 38 -8.47 3.09 1.52
N LEU A 39 -9.78 3.32 1.67
CA LEU A 39 -10.78 3.11 0.64
C LEU A 39 -11.50 4.43 0.35
N ALA A 40 -11.43 4.88 -0.89
CA ALA A 40 -12.18 6.01 -1.42
C ALA A 40 -13.44 5.52 -2.15
N LEU A 41 -14.61 5.85 -1.61
CA LEU A 41 -15.91 5.58 -2.23
C LEU A 41 -16.44 6.86 -2.84
N GLY A 42 -16.80 6.83 -4.12
CA GLY A 42 -17.33 7.97 -4.84
C GLY A 42 -16.39 9.18 -4.89
N PRO A 43 -16.95 10.37 -5.21
CA PRO A 43 -16.20 11.63 -5.27
C PRO A 43 -15.88 12.16 -3.86
N ASP A 44 -14.90 13.06 -3.77
CA ASP A 44 -14.68 13.87 -2.57
C ASP A 44 -15.77 14.95 -2.38
N THR A 45 -15.66 15.78 -1.37
CA THR A 45 -16.62 16.85 -1.05
C THR A 45 -16.68 17.94 -2.10
N ALA A 46 -15.68 18.06 -2.98
CA ALA A 46 -15.64 18.99 -4.10
C ALA A 46 -16.07 18.35 -5.44
N GLY A 47 -16.46 17.08 -5.44
CA GLY A 47 -16.86 16.32 -6.64
C GLY A 47 -15.68 15.67 -7.38
N GLY A 48 -14.45 15.81 -6.87
CA GLY A 48 -13.22 15.29 -7.44
C GLY A 48 -12.83 13.90 -6.90
N ALA A 49 -11.56 13.57 -7.05
CA ALA A 49 -10.96 12.39 -6.43
C ALA A 49 -10.39 12.72 -5.04
N TRP A 50 -10.46 11.77 -4.12
CA TRP A 50 -9.88 11.89 -2.80
C TRP A 50 -8.35 11.95 -2.87
N SER A 51 -7.75 12.96 -2.26
CA SER A 51 -6.29 13.10 -2.16
C SER A 51 -5.75 12.31 -0.98
N VAL A 52 -5.07 11.19 -1.25
CA VAL A 52 -4.54 10.27 -0.24
C VAL A 52 -3.02 10.35 -0.22
N PRO A 53 -2.41 10.74 0.93
CA PRO A 53 -0.96 10.80 1.04
C PRO A 53 -0.37 9.39 1.17
N VAL A 54 0.81 9.19 0.57
CA VAL A 54 1.66 8.01 0.80
C VAL A 54 2.87 8.47 1.60
N ALA A 55 3.06 7.86 2.76
CA ALA A 55 4.11 8.23 3.70
C ALA A 55 5.49 7.70 3.28
N HIS A 56 6.53 8.37 3.74
CA HIS A 56 7.90 7.89 3.70
C HIS A 56 8.02 6.53 4.41
N PRO A 57 8.73 5.53 3.83
CA PRO A 57 8.80 4.18 4.39
C PRO A 57 9.32 4.10 5.83
N ALA A 58 10.18 5.05 6.25
CA ALA A 58 10.71 5.10 7.62
C ALA A 58 10.16 6.25 8.48
N ARG A 59 9.58 7.30 7.87
CA ARG A 59 9.06 8.50 8.56
C ARG A 59 7.57 8.68 8.23
N ARG A 60 6.73 7.97 8.95
CA ARG A 60 5.28 7.82 8.66
C ARG A 60 4.47 9.13 8.62
N LEU A 61 4.93 10.18 9.24
CA LEU A 61 4.26 11.50 9.24
C LEU A 61 4.70 12.40 8.07
N GLU A 62 5.68 11.95 7.28
CA GLU A 62 6.20 12.69 6.14
C GLU A 62 5.62 12.10 4.84
N PRO A 63 4.72 12.80 4.16
CA PRO A 63 4.21 12.36 2.86
C PRO A 63 5.28 12.57 1.80
N VAL A 64 5.46 11.55 0.94
CA VAL A 64 6.40 11.60 -0.20
C VAL A 64 5.69 11.47 -1.55
N ALA A 65 4.42 11.08 -1.53
CA ALA A 65 3.57 11.00 -2.71
C ALA A 65 2.12 11.33 -2.35
N ARG A 66 1.29 11.65 -3.35
CA ARG A 66 -0.15 11.76 -3.21
C ARG A 66 -0.83 10.98 -4.33
N LEU A 67 -1.91 10.30 -3.98
CA LEU A 67 -2.76 9.55 -4.90
C LEU A 67 -4.13 10.22 -4.99
N ALA A 68 -4.65 10.36 -6.20
CA ALA A 68 -6.02 10.78 -6.45
C ALA A 68 -6.89 9.52 -6.62
N LEU A 69 -7.72 9.21 -5.64
CA LEU A 69 -8.50 7.98 -5.60
C LEU A 69 -10.00 8.27 -5.70
N ARG A 70 -10.68 7.48 -6.54
CA ARG A 70 -12.15 7.42 -6.62
C ARG A 70 -12.54 5.98 -6.92
N ASP A 71 -13.41 5.40 -6.09
CA ASP A 71 -13.82 4.00 -6.19
C ASP A 71 -12.62 3.03 -6.22
N ARG A 72 -11.64 3.31 -5.34
CA ARG A 72 -10.38 2.57 -5.24
C ARG A 72 -9.93 2.46 -3.79
N SER A 73 -9.19 1.42 -3.52
CA SER A 73 -8.44 1.27 -2.28
C SER A 73 -6.94 1.37 -2.54
N ALA A 74 -6.23 2.02 -1.62
CA ALA A 74 -4.77 2.00 -1.54
C ALA A 74 -4.34 1.31 -0.25
N SER A 75 -3.48 0.31 -0.36
CA SER A 75 -2.87 -0.38 0.78
C SER A 75 -1.36 -0.28 0.71
N THR A 76 -0.73 0.11 1.82
CA THR A 76 0.72 0.19 1.95
C THR A 76 1.23 -0.85 2.92
N SER A 77 2.24 -1.62 2.52
CA SER A 77 2.98 -2.54 3.37
C SER A 77 4.43 -2.08 3.52
N SER A 78 4.95 -2.11 4.76
CA SER A 78 6.32 -1.79 5.11
C SER A 78 6.75 -2.57 6.35
N GLN A 79 8.04 -2.90 6.47
CA GLN A 79 8.60 -3.51 7.68
C GLN A 79 8.74 -2.52 8.85
N SER A 80 8.66 -1.22 8.59
CA SER A 80 8.71 -0.19 9.62
C SER A 80 7.41 -0.02 10.42
N GLU A 81 6.30 -0.65 9.98
CA GLU A 81 5.00 -0.50 10.67
C GLU A 81 4.99 -1.17 12.05
N ARG A 82 5.51 -2.38 12.13
CA ARG A 82 5.62 -3.16 13.36
C ARG A 82 6.94 -3.92 13.35
N PHE A 83 7.66 -3.88 14.45
CA PHE A 83 8.91 -4.61 14.60
C PHE A 83 9.08 -5.07 16.04
N VAL A 84 9.90 -6.09 16.22
CA VAL A 84 10.46 -6.50 17.51
C VAL A 84 11.95 -6.22 17.50
N GLU A 85 12.52 -5.87 18.63
CA GLU A 85 13.96 -5.67 18.80
C GLU A 85 14.54 -6.81 19.60
N VAL A 86 15.53 -7.51 19.03
CA VAL A 86 16.22 -8.62 19.68
C VAL A 86 17.72 -8.42 19.48
N GLY A 87 18.47 -8.32 20.59
CA GLY A 87 19.91 -8.12 20.56
C GLY A 87 20.34 -6.85 19.81
N GLY A 88 19.59 -5.75 19.94
CA GLY A 88 19.87 -4.47 19.24
C GLY A 88 19.55 -4.48 17.74
N ARG A 89 18.94 -5.55 17.22
CA ARG A 89 18.51 -5.65 15.81
C ARG A 89 16.99 -5.62 15.73
N ARG A 90 16.46 -4.85 14.77
CA ARG A 90 15.03 -4.76 14.49
C ARG A 90 14.63 -5.80 13.45
N TYR A 91 13.56 -6.53 13.76
CA TYR A 91 12.95 -7.52 12.90
C TYR A 91 11.51 -7.12 12.65
N GLY A 92 11.16 -6.86 11.40
CA GLY A 92 9.79 -6.52 11.03
C GLY A 92 8.85 -7.72 11.14
N HIS A 93 7.57 -7.47 11.03
CA HIS A 93 6.50 -8.45 11.24
C HIS A 93 6.12 -9.25 9.99
N ILE A 94 6.66 -8.89 8.82
CA ILE A 94 6.38 -9.58 7.56
C ILE A 94 7.51 -10.56 7.28
N PHE A 95 7.15 -11.83 7.11
CA PHE A 95 8.07 -12.93 6.88
C PHE A 95 7.97 -13.43 5.43
N ASP A 96 9.10 -13.78 4.85
CA ASP A 96 9.16 -14.52 3.60
C ASP A 96 8.80 -16.00 3.86
N PRO A 97 7.68 -16.50 3.34
CA PRO A 97 7.23 -17.88 3.60
C PRO A 97 8.17 -18.94 3.02
N ARG A 98 9.02 -18.57 2.06
CA ARG A 98 10.00 -19.47 1.43
C ARG A 98 11.19 -19.75 2.34
N THR A 99 11.55 -18.79 3.19
CA THR A 99 12.73 -18.86 4.05
C THR A 99 12.40 -18.89 5.53
N GLY A 100 11.18 -18.52 5.92
CA GLY A 100 10.76 -18.33 7.30
C GLY A 100 11.46 -17.17 8.02
N ARG A 101 12.11 -16.27 7.28
CA ARG A 101 12.84 -15.12 7.82
C ARG A 101 12.08 -13.81 7.57
N PRO A 102 12.23 -12.81 8.45
CA PRO A 102 11.71 -11.47 8.19
C PRO A 102 12.26 -10.92 6.87
N VAL A 103 11.39 -10.31 6.07
CA VAL A 103 11.79 -9.58 4.86
C VAL A 103 12.71 -8.41 5.25
N PRO A 104 13.79 -8.11 4.52
CA PRO A 104 14.60 -6.91 4.77
C PRO A 104 13.76 -5.63 4.74
N ALA A 105 14.12 -4.66 5.58
CA ALA A 105 13.43 -3.36 5.63
C ALA A 105 13.96 -2.42 4.52
N TRP A 106 13.72 -2.78 3.26
CA TRP A 106 14.22 -2.05 2.11
C TRP A 106 13.35 -0.83 1.73
N GLY A 107 12.10 -0.76 2.22
CA GLY A 107 11.19 0.32 1.86
C GLY A 107 9.72 -0.05 2.08
N SER A 108 8.86 0.38 1.16
CA SER A 108 7.43 0.09 1.16
C SER A 108 6.87 -0.17 -0.23
N VAL A 109 5.74 -0.88 -0.26
CA VAL A 109 4.93 -1.08 -1.46
C VAL A 109 3.53 -0.60 -1.19
N THR A 110 3.05 0.31 -2.03
CA THR A 110 1.65 0.75 -2.05
C THR A 110 0.97 0.16 -3.28
N VAL A 111 -0.18 -0.48 -3.08
CA VAL A 111 -1.00 -1.04 -4.15
C VAL A 111 -2.33 -0.32 -4.21
N VAL A 112 -2.70 0.13 -5.41
CA VAL A 112 -4.03 0.69 -5.73
C VAL A 112 -4.83 -0.32 -6.52
N ALA A 113 -6.00 -0.71 -6.02
CA ALA A 113 -6.92 -1.62 -6.70
C ALA A 113 -8.39 -1.23 -6.42
N ARG A 114 -9.34 -1.77 -7.21
CA ARG A 114 -10.78 -1.61 -6.94
C ARG A 114 -11.22 -2.35 -5.69
N ASP A 115 -10.73 -3.57 -5.56
CA ASP A 115 -11.02 -4.42 -4.41
C ASP A 115 -10.04 -4.14 -3.27
N PRO A 116 -10.53 -3.70 -2.09
CA PRO A 116 -9.67 -3.44 -0.93
C PRO A 116 -8.98 -4.71 -0.40
N LEU A 117 -9.61 -5.89 -0.51
CA LEU A 117 -8.97 -7.14 -0.13
C LEU A 117 -7.77 -7.45 -1.04
N LEU A 118 -7.94 -7.26 -2.35
CA LEU A 118 -6.85 -7.46 -3.31
C LEU A 118 -5.69 -6.47 -3.06
N ALA A 119 -5.98 -5.20 -2.79
CA ALA A 119 -4.96 -4.20 -2.47
C ALA A 119 -4.13 -4.61 -1.23
N ASP A 120 -4.80 -5.07 -0.17
CA ASP A 120 -4.16 -5.52 1.09
C ASP A 120 -3.25 -6.74 0.87
N ILE A 121 -3.75 -7.77 0.21
CA ILE A 121 -3.00 -8.99 -0.08
C ILE A 121 -1.78 -8.69 -0.97
N LEU A 122 -1.98 -7.93 -2.04
CA LEU A 122 -0.93 -7.65 -3.01
C LEU A 122 0.15 -6.74 -2.43
N SER A 123 -0.18 -5.75 -1.61
CA SER A 123 0.84 -4.88 -1.02
C SER A 123 1.84 -5.69 -0.18
N THR A 124 1.35 -6.66 0.58
CA THR A 124 2.19 -7.56 1.39
C THR A 124 2.98 -8.56 0.51
N ALA A 125 2.31 -9.19 -0.44
CA ALA A 125 2.95 -10.16 -1.32
C ALA A 125 4.08 -9.53 -2.16
N LEU A 126 3.83 -8.34 -2.72
CA LEU A 126 4.81 -7.62 -3.52
C LEU A 126 5.98 -7.08 -2.68
N LEU A 127 5.74 -6.70 -1.40
CA LEU A 127 6.82 -6.37 -0.49
C LEU A 127 7.75 -7.57 -0.25
N VAL A 128 7.19 -8.77 -0.09
CA VAL A 128 7.95 -10.02 0.07
C VAL A 128 8.77 -10.37 -1.18
N LEU A 129 8.23 -10.12 -2.36
CA LEU A 129 8.92 -10.36 -3.63
C LEU A 129 10.12 -9.43 -3.85
N GLY A 130 10.09 -8.23 -3.24
CA GLY A 130 11.10 -7.20 -3.42
C GLY A 130 10.82 -6.26 -4.59
N PRO A 131 11.57 -5.14 -4.69
CA PRO A 131 11.24 -4.01 -5.56
C PRO A 131 11.20 -4.36 -7.05
N GLU A 132 12.20 -5.09 -7.54
CA GLU A 132 12.29 -5.44 -8.97
C GLU A 132 11.18 -6.38 -9.41
N ALA A 133 10.95 -7.46 -8.62
CA ALA A 133 9.93 -8.44 -8.94
C ALA A 133 8.52 -7.86 -8.81
N ALA A 134 8.28 -6.94 -7.84
CA ALA A 134 7.02 -6.25 -7.68
C ALA A 134 6.65 -5.41 -8.91
N LEU A 135 7.62 -4.64 -9.43
CA LEU A 135 7.41 -3.82 -10.63
C LEU A 135 7.26 -4.67 -11.90
N ALA A 136 8.06 -5.73 -12.03
CA ALA A 136 7.95 -6.66 -13.15
C ALA A 136 6.57 -7.33 -13.16
N TRP A 137 6.07 -7.78 -12.00
CA TRP A 137 4.74 -8.37 -11.86
C TRP A 137 3.62 -7.39 -12.24
N ALA A 138 3.75 -6.11 -11.88
CA ALA A 138 2.73 -5.09 -12.11
C ALA A 138 2.74 -4.51 -13.53
N ARG A 139 3.80 -4.72 -14.31
CA ARG A 139 3.99 -4.08 -15.63
C ARG A 139 2.85 -4.37 -16.60
N GLU A 140 2.34 -5.59 -16.59
CA GLU A 140 1.29 -6.06 -17.50
C GLU A 140 -0.13 -5.94 -16.93
N ARG A 141 -0.25 -5.50 -15.66
CA ARG A 141 -1.53 -5.42 -14.94
C ARG A 141 -1.95 -3.97 -14.73
N ARG A 142 -2.42 -3.36 -15.81
CA ARG A 142 -2.73 -1.92 -15.83
C ARG A 142 -3.90 -1.51 -14.93
N GLU A 143 -4.73 -2.45 -14.55
CA GLU A 143 -5.84 -2.26 -13.59
C GLU A 143 -5.36 -2.14 -12.14
N ILE A 144 -4.09 -2.49 -11.86
CA ILE A 144 -3.46 -2.42 -10.55
C ILE A 144 -2.31 -1.41 -10.59
N GLY A 145 -2.42 -0.38 -9.76
CA GLY A 145 -1.33 0.57 -9.54
C GLY A 145 -0.39 0.07 -8.45
N VAL A 146 0.92 0.09 -8.71
CA VAL A 146 1.95 -0.27 -7.72
C VAL A 146 2.98 0.84 -7.63
N LEU A 147 3.18 1.37 -6.40
CA LEU A 147 4.27 2.28 -6.05
C LEU A 147 5.26 1.57 -5.14
N VAL A 148 6.51 1.62 -5.52
CA VAL A 148 7.66 1.11 -4.76
C VAL A 148 8.46 2.31 -4.27
N LEU A 149 8.65 2.40 -2.96
CA LEU A 149 9.51 3.38 -2.32
C LEU A 149 10.66 2.67 -1.62
N GLU A 150 11.88 2.86 -2.11
CA GLU A 150 13.09 2.29 -1.50
C GLU A 150 13.76 3.35 -0.64
N ASP A 151 14.11 3.01 0.61
CA ASP A 151 14.81 3.89 1.54
C ASP A 151 16.31 3.59 1.52
N HIS A 152 17.09 4.52 1.01
CA HIS A 152 18.55 4.48 0.97
C HIS A 152 19.15 5.46 1.99
N GLY A 153 18.98 5.15 3.28
CA GLY A 153 19.53 5.99 4.35
C GLY A 153 18.88 7.38 4.45
N GLY A 154 17.55 7.44 4.24
CA GLY A 154 16.75 8.65 4.29
C GLY A 154 16.51 9.31 2.93
N ARG A 155 17.16 8.84 1.87
CA ARG A 155 16.82 9.22 0.48
C ARG A 155 15.85 8.19 -0.09
N VAL A 156 14.68 8.63 -0.53
CA VAL A 156 13.68 7.77 -1.14
C VAL A 156 13.86 7.75 -2.64
N ARG A 157 14.05 6.54 -3.18
CA ARG A 157 13.92 6.27 -4.61
C ARG A 157 12.50 5.79 -4.88
N SER A 158 11.78 6.44 -5.78
CA SER A 158 10.42 6.07 -6.15
C SER A 158 10.39 5.46 -7.54
N ARG A 159 9.67 4.33 -7.67
CA ARG A 159 9.37 3.68 -8.95
C ARG A 159 7.94 3.19 -8.94
N TRP A 160 7.30 3.16 -10.08
CA TRP A 160 5.90 2.75 -10.17
C TRP A 160 5.55 2.04 -11.47
N SER A 161 4.48 1.25 -11.41
CA SER A 161 3.94 0.56 -12.58
C SER A 161 3.14 1.52 -13.47
N PRO A 162 2.97 1.19 -14.77
CA PRO A 162 2.11 1.96 -15.67
C PRO A 162 0.66 2.12 -15.17
N GLY A 163 0.14 1.13 -14.43
CA GLY A 163 -1.20 1.18 -13.84
C GLY A 163 -1.38 2.22 -12.74
N LEU A 164 -0.29 2.75 -12.17
CA LEU A 164 -0.37 3.79 -11.15
C LEU A 164 -0.44 5.21 -11.74
N GLU A 165 0.00 5.43 -12.95
CA GLU A 165 0.15 6.78 -13.54
C GLU A 165 -1.14 7.59 -13.49
N ALA A 166 -2.30 6.95 -13.69
CA ALA A 166 -3.61 7.59 -13.64
C ALA A 166 -4.02 8.07 -12.23
N PHE A 167 -3.33 7.62 -11.19
CA PHE A 167 -3.64 7.93 -9.79
C PHE A 167 -2.63 8.85 -9.14
N LEU A 168 -1.46 9.06 -9.75
CA LEU A 168 -0.44 9.95 -9.20
C LEU A 168 -0.88 11.41 -9.36
N VAL A 169 -0.96 12.12 -8.22
CA VAL A 169 -1.02 13.58 -8.26
C VAL A 169 0.39 14.07 -8.62
N GLN A 170 0.50 14.84 -9.69
CA GLN A 170 1.76 15.47 -10.08
C GLN A 170 2.14 16.52 -9.04
N ASP A 171 2.77 16.08 -7.98
CA ASP A 171 3.42 16.94 -7.01
C ASP A 171 4.92 16.71 -7.08
N SER A 172 5.71 17.78 -7.03
CA SER A 172 7.11 17.89 -7.41
C SER A 172 8.11 17.09 -6.57
N THR A 173 7.65 16.23 -5.66
CA THR A 173 8.51 15.47 -4.74
C THR A 173 8.89 14.07 -5.23
N LEU A 174 8.14 13.50 -6.19
CA LEU A 174 8.46 12.20 -6.77
C LEU A 174 9.42 12.34 -7.95
N VAL A 175 10.69 12.05 -7.75
CA VAL A 175 11.64 11.86 -8.84
C VAL A 175 11.63 10.40 -9.26
N ARG A 176 11.24 10.12 -10.52
CA ARG A 176 11.31 8.77 -11.08
C ARG A 176 12.76 8.31 -11.10
N GLY A 177 13.13 7.38 -10.24
CA GLY A 177 14.41 6.72 -10.30
C GLY A 177 14.47 5.85 -11.57
N GLY A 178 15.47 6.09 -12.41
CA GLY A 178 15.77 5.27 -13.59
C GLY A 178 16.16 3.84 -13.21
#